data_51ef9528dde267861e58bb4aec49c26d
#
_entry.id   51ef9528dde267861e58bb4aec49c26d
#
_cell.length_a   1.000
_cell.length_b   1.000
_cell.length_c   1.000
_cell.angle_alpha   90.00
_cell.angle_beta   90.00
_cell.angle_gamma   90.00
#
_symmetry.space_group_name_H-M   'P 1'
#
loop_
_entity.id
_entity.type
_entity.pdbx_description
1 polymer ?
#
loop_
_entity_poly.entity_id
_entity_poly.type
_entity_poly.pdbx_seq_one_letter_code
_entity_poly.pdbx_strand_id
1 'polypeptide(L)'
;LITLRGARRLALAEVVLFDALIDPALREYAPNARWIDVGKRGFGHATGQAQINALLLQAAQMHQHVVRLKGGDPSVFGRLEEELEALRSQGIACEVVPGVTAALAAAAHSQRPLTRRGIGRSVSLSTAMTHLGQLQAGRSADTEVFYMAGRQLPALSRKLTEAGWPSTTAVCVVSRAGWPDALTTLHSVATLADAAAPHADRPAVVTVGAGALALTDKTPCLARHQAHQTEPTL
;
A
#
# COMPACT_ATOMS: atom_id res chain seq x y z
N LEU A 1 -7.44 -6.20 2.53
CA LEU A 1 -8.39 -5.08 2.69
C LEU A 1 -9.02 -4.74 1.34
N ILE A 2 -10.35 -4.55 1.32
CA ILE A 2 -11.10 -4.11 0.13
C ILE A 2 -12.27 -3.24 0.58
N THR A 3 -12.66 -2.27 -0.22
CA THR A 3 -13.89 -1.50 0.04
C THR A 3 -15.13 -2.29 -0.38
N LEU A 4 -16.30 -2.00 0.23
CA LEU A 4 -17.57 -2.63 -0.17
C LEU A 4 -17.89 -2.40 -1.66
N ARG A 5 -17.56 -1.21 -2.19
CA ARG A 5 -17.72 -0.93 -3.62
C ARG A 5 -16.79 -1.81 -4.45
N GLY A 6 -15.53 -1.96 -4.03
CA GLY A 6 -14.57 -2.85 -4.68
C GLY A 6 -15.03 -4.31 -4.69
N ALA A 7 -15.51 -4.81 -3.56
CA ALA A 7 -16.03 -6.17 -3.45
C ALA A 7 -17.25 -6.41 -4.38
N ARG A 8 -18.19 -5.46 -4.41
CA ARG A 8 -19.36 -5.52 -5.31
C ARG A 8 -18.97 -5.51 -6.79
N ARG A 9 -17.98 -4.68 -7.19
CA ARG A 9 -17.49 -4.66 -8.58
C ARG A 9 -16.73 -5.93 -8.92
N LEU A 10 -15.92 -6.44 -7.99
CA LEU A 10 -15.18 -7.69 -8.17
C LEU A 10 -16.14 -8.88 -8.36
N ALA A 11 -17.24 -8.93 -7.62
CA ALA A 11 -18.25 -9.99 -7.72
C ALA A 11 -18.95 -10.08 -9.10
N LEU A 12 -18.95 -9.00 -9.86
CA LEU A 12 -19.51 -8.95 -11.22
C LEU A 12 -18.49 -9.32 -12.31
N ALA A 13 -17.21 -9.49 -11.96
CA ALA A 13 -16.15 -9.66 -12.93
C ALA A 13 -16.25 -10.99 -13.69
N GLU A 14 -16.11 -10.92 -15.01
CA GLU A 14 -15.87 -12.07 -15.88
C GLU A 14 -14.35 -12.33 -16.00
N VAL A 15 -13.56 -11.27 -16.01
CA VAL A 15 -12.09 -11.30 -16.06
C VAL A 15 -11.50 -10.37 -15.02
N VAL A 16 -10.49 -10.86 -14.28
CA VAL A 16 -9.73 -10.08 -13.31
C VAL A 16 -8.25 -10.11 -13.69
N LEU A 17 -7.70 -8.96 -14.08
CA LEU A 17 -6.25 -8.79 -14.23
C LEU A 17 -5.68 -8.27 -12.92
N PHE A 18 -4.76 -9.00 -12.29
CA PHE A 18 -4.26 -8.68 -10.95
C PHE A 18 -2.73 -8.65 -10.87
N ASP A 19 -2.19 -7.89 -9.93
CA ASP A 19 -0.76 -7.80 -9.66
C ASP A 19 -0.29 -8.67 -8.47
N ALA A 20 1.03 -8.74 -8.26
CA ALA A 20 1.65 -9.61 -7.26
C ALA A 20 1.37 -9.23 -5.79
N LEU A 21 0.78 -8.05 -5.53
CA LEU A 21 0.50 -7.57 -4.17
C LEU A 21 -0.95 -7.86 -3.72
N ILE A 22 -1.71 -8.58 -4.54
CA ILE A 22 -3.09 -8.93 -4.25
C ILE A 22 -3.14 -10.12 -3.28
N ASP A 23 -4.02 -10.01 -2.28
CA ASP A 23 -4.35 -11.13 -1.39
C ASP A 23 -5.11 -12.21 -2.18
N PRO A 24 -4.60 -13.45 -2.22
CA PRO A 24 -5.29 -14.56 -2.89
C PRO A 24 -6.73 -14.81 -2.39
N ALA A 25 -7.05 -14.47 -1.12
CA ALA A 25 -8.39 -14.60 -0.56
C ALA A 25 -9.43 -13.74 -1.31
N LEU A 26 -9.02 -12.70 -2.03
CA LEU A 26 -9.93 -11.90 -2.85
C LEU A 26 -10.58 -12.69 -3.99
N ARG A 27 -10.06 -13.87 -4.34
CA ARG A 27 -10.68 -14.77 -5.33
C ARG A 27 -12.06 -15.27 -4.91
N GLU A 28 -12.32 -15.31 -3.61
CA GLU A 28 -13.62 -15.70 -3.05
C GLU A 28 -14.75 -14.75 -3.47
N TYR A 29 -14.43 -13.49 -3.78
CA TYR A 29 -15.41 -12.50 -4.27
C TYR A 29 -15.77 -12.66 -5.75
N ALA A 30 -14.94 -13.35 -6.54
CA ALA A 30 -15.18 -13.60 -7.97
C ALA A 30 -14.75 -15.03 -8.35
N PRO A 31 -15.42 -16.07 -7.81
CA PRO A 31 -15.01 -17.47 -7.99
C PRO A 31 -15.16 -17.96 -9.43
N ASN A 32 -16.05 -17.35 -10.20
CA ASN A 32 -16.31 -17.73 -11.60
C ASN A 32 -15.52 -16.90 -12.61
N ALA A 33 -14.80 -15.86 -12.17
CA ALA A 33 -14.03 -15.02 -13.05
C ALA A 33 -12.74 -15.72 -13.53
N ARG A 34 -12.30 -15.38 -14.73
CA ARG A 34 -10.97 -15.75 -15.21
C ARG A 34 -9.92 -14.80 -14.61
N TRP A 35 -9.02 -15.34 -13.79
CA TRP A 35 -7.94 -14.57 -13.15
C TRP A 35 -6.67 -14.61 -13.97
N ILE A 36 -6.15 -13.45 -14.36
CA ILE A 36 -4.94 -13.25 -15.16
C ILE A 36 -3.92 -12.50 -14.32
N ASP A 37 -2.81 -13.16 -13.98
CA ASP A 37 -1.69 -12.56 -13.28
C ASP A 37 -0.87 -11.69 -14.24
N VAL A 38 -0.84 -10.38 -13.99
CA VAL A 38 -0.02 -9.40 -14.73
C VAL A 38 1.10 -8.84 -13.86
N GLY A 39 1.30 -9.38 -12.65
CA GLY A 39 2.37 -9.01 -11.72
C GLY A 39 3.74 -9.50 -12.16
N LYS A 40 4.75 -9.19 -11.36
CA LYS A 40 6.11 -9.71 -11.54
C LYS A 40 6.17 -11.16 -11.11
N ARG A 41 6.42 -12.09 -12.00
CA ARG A 41 6.71 -13.48 -11.68
C ARG A 41 8.22 -13.65 -11.55
N GLY A 42 8.70 -13.87 -10.31
CA GLY A 42 10.05 -14.33 -10.01
C GLY A 42 11.18 -13.49 -10.61
N PHE A 43 12.34 -14.09 -10.86
CA PHE A 43 13.52 -13.49 -11.48
C PHE A 43 13.37 -13.28 -13.02
N GLY A 44 12.18 -13.46 -13.59
CA GLY A 44 11.86 -13.20 -14.98
C GLY A 44 11.45 -11.74 -15.25
N HIS A 45 11.48 -11.32 -16.51
CA HIS A 45 11.08 -9.96 -16.90
C HIS A 45 9.67 -9.63 -16.41
N ALA A 46 9.54 -8.48 -15.72
CA ALA A 46 8.24 -7.93 -15.37
C ALA A 46 7.42 -7.75 -16.65
N THR A 47 6.13 -8.12 -16.61
CA THR A 47 5.21 -7.76 -17.68
C THR A 47 5.28 -6.25 -17.87
N GLY A 48 5.72 -5.80 -19.06
CA GLY A 48 5.83 -4.38 -19.36
C GLY A 48 4.45 -3.71 -19.31
N GLN A 49 4.39 -2.42 -18.98
CA GLN A 49 3.11 -1.70 -18.90
C GLN A 49 2.35 -1.75 -20.23
N ALA A 50 3.06 -1.65 -21.37
CA ALA A 50 2.45 -1.78 -22.69
C ALA A 50 1.73 -3.13 -22.87
N GLN A 51 2.32 -4.22 -22.37
CA GLN A 51 1.70 -5.54 -22.42
C GLN A 51 0.50 -5.66 -21.48
N ILE A 52 0.57 -5.05 -20.29
CA ILE A 52 -0.58 -4.99 -19.35
C ILE A 52 -1.73 -4.24 -20.01
N ASN A 53 -1.45 -3.07 -20.63
CA ASN A 53 -2.45 -2.27 -21.32
C ASN A 53 -3.07 -3.05 -22.50
N ALA A 54 -2.26 -3.78 -23.28
CA ALA A 54 -2.76 -4.63 -24.38
C ALA A 54 -3.70 -5.74 -23.88
N LEU A 55 -3.34 -6.43 -22.79
CA LEU A 55 -4.18 -7.46 -22.17
C LEU A 55 -5.50 -6.87 -21.64
N LEU A 56 -5.43 -5.68 -21.01
CA LEU A 56 -6.60 -4.98 -20.50
C LEU A 56 -7.56 -4.60 -21.63
N LEU A 57 -7.04 -4.03 -22.72
CA LEU A 57 -7.82 -3.69 -23.91
C LEU A 57 -8.46 -4.92 -24.55
N GLN A 58 -7.69 -5.99 -24.72
CA GLN A 58 -8.20 -7.24 -25.28
C GLN A 58 -9.33 -7.83 -24.41
N ALA A 59 -9.15 -7.85 -23.10
CA ALA A 59 -10.19 -8.31 -22.19
C ALA A 59 -11.46 -7.45 -22.29
N ALA A 60 -11.32 -6.13 -22.30
CA ALA A 60 -12.45 -5.19 -22.36
C ALA A 60 -13.22 -5.23 -23.69
N GLN A 61 -12.59 -5.68 -24.79
CA GLN A 61 -13.28 -5.92 -26.06
C GLN A 61 -14.11 -7.21 -26.09
N MET A 62 -13.74 -8.18 -25.27
CA MET A 62 -14.34 -9.52 -25.28
C MET A 62 -15.35 -9.75 -24.14
N HIS A 63 -15.33 -8.93 -23.09
CA HIS A 63 -16.10 -9.11 -21.88
C HIS A 63 -16.76 -7.81 -21.43
N GLN A 64 -17.95 -7.90 -20.83
CA GLN A 64 -18.69 -6.73 -20.31
C GLN A 64 -18.13 -6.23 -18.99
N HIS A 65 -17.68 -7.14 -18.12
CA HIS A 65 -17.19 -6.82 -16.78
C HIS A 65 -15.74 -7.27 -16.59
N VAL A 66 -14.82 -6.35 -16.82
CA VAL A 66 -13.39 -6.57 -16.62
C VAL A 66 -12.94 -5.77 -15.41
N VAL A 67 -12.23 -6.41 -14.48
CA VAL A 67 -11.63 -5.76 -13.32
C VAL A 67 -10.12 -5.77 -13.42
N ARG A 68 -9.50 -4.58 -13.38
CA ARG A 68 -8.08 -4.42 -13.12
C ARG A 68 -7.89 -4.27 -11.60
N LEU A 69 -7.50 -5.34 -10.92
CA LEU A 69 -7.33 -5.39 -9.48
C LEU A 69 -5.90 -5.00 -9.10
N LYS A 70 -5.74 -3.94 -8.32
CA LYS A 70 -4.46 -3.35 -7.93
C LYS A 70 -4.28 -3.41 -6.42
N GLY A 71 -3.06 -3.65 -5.95
CA GLY A 71 -2.74 -3.60 -4.52
C GLY A 71 -2.82 -2.17 -3.97
N GLY A 72 -3.62 -1.95 -2.93
CA GLY A 72 -3.80 -0.65 -2.31
C GLY A 72 -4.87 0.22 -2.97
N ASP A 73 -4.56 1.48 -3.23
CA ASP A 73 -5.40 2.42 -3.98
C ASP A 73 -4.84 2.61 -5.39
N PRO A 74 -5.67 2.51 -6.44
CA PRO A 74 -5.21 2.63 -7.82
C PRO A 74 -4.52 3.96 -8.14
N SER A 75 -4.91 5.04 -7.45
CA SER A 75 -4.41 6.39 -7.70
C SER A 75 -3.05 6.66 -7.05
N VAL A 76 -2.58 5.78 -6.14
CA VAL A 76 -1.34 5.97 -5.38
C VAL A 76 -0.26 5.03 -5.90
N PHE A 77 0.68 5.55 -6.69
CA PHE A 77 1.81 4.82 -7.31
C PHE A 77 1.41 3.57 -8.09
N GLY A 78 0.17 3.55 -8.61
CA GLY A 78 -0.43 2.40 -9.30
C GLY A 78 -0.34 2.46 -10.83
N ARG A 79 0.32 3.46 -11.44
CA ARG A 79 0.37 3.66 -12.91
C ARG A 79 -1.03 3.71 -13.55
N LEU A 80 -2.02 4.25 -12.81
CA LEU A 80 -3.41 4.31 -13.25
C LEU A 80 -3.57 5.14 -14.52
N GLU A 81 -2.83 6.24 -14.65
CA GLU A 81 -2.88 7.16 -15.79
C GLU A 81 -2.67 6.42 -17.11
N GLU A 82 -1.63 5.61 -17.21
CA GLU A 82 -1.27 4.85 -18.42
C GLU A 82 -2.36 3.83 -18.81
N GLU A 83 -3.02 3.21 -17.82
CA GLU A 83 -4.14 2.28 -18.05
C GLU A 83 -5.40 3.03 -18.51
N LEU A 84 -5.69 4.21 -17.90
CA LEU A 84 -6.82 5.07 -18.29
C LEU A 84 -6.65 5.65 -19.68
N GLU A 85 -5.45 6.10 -20.05
CA GLU A 85 -5.15 6.62 -21.39
C GLU A 85 -5.35 5.54 -22.46
N ALA A 86 -4.87 4.32 -22.21
CA ALA A 86 -5.06 3.19 -23.09
C ALA A 86 -6.55 2.89 -23.33
N LEU A 87 -7.36 2.82 -22.26
CA LEU A 87 -8.80 2.56 -22.37
C LEU A 87 -9.53 3.69 -23.10
N ARG A 88 -9.23 4.94 -22.76
CA ARG A 88 -9.84 6.12 -23.41
C ARG A 88 -9.53 6.23 -24.90
N SER A 89 -8.31 5.87 -25.30
CA SER A 89 -7.91 5.87 -26.72
C SER A 89 -8.75 4.93 -27.60
N GLN A 90 -9.38 3.94 -26.97
CA GLN A 90 -10.27 2.98 -27.63
C GLN A 90 -11.76 3.23 -27.32
N GLY A 91 -12.10 4.36 -26.69
CA GLY A 91 -13.48 4.69 -26.34
C GLY A 91 -14.12 3.79 -25.27
N ILE A 92 -13.29 3.06 -24.49
CA ILE A 92 -13.76 2.12 -23.47
C ILE A 92 -14.05 2.89 -22.18
N ALA A 93 -15.32 2.85 -21.73
CA ALA A 93 -15.73 3.44 -20.47
C ALA A 93 -15.16 2.62 -19.28
N CYS A 94 -14.69 3.33 -18.24
CA CYS A 94 -14.16 2.70 -17.06
C CYS A 94 -14.51 3.48 -15.79
N GLU A 95 -14.54 2.77 -14.66
CA GLU A 95 -14.74 3.31 -13.33
C GLU A 95 -13.51 3.07 -12.49
N VAL A 96 -13.03 4.09 -11.76
CA VAL A 96 -11.97 3.93 -10.75
C VAL A 96 -12.63 3.78 -9.38
N VAL A 97 -12.38 2.64 -8.74
CA VAL A 97 -12.88 2.37 -7.39
C VAL A 97 -11.76 2.63 -6.38
N PRO A 98 -11.94 3.58 -5.44
CA PRO A 98 -10.94 3.84 -4.40
C PRO A 98 -10.66 2.60 -3.55
N GLY A 99 -9.40 2.46 -3.12
CA GLY A 99 -8.93 1.40 -2.25
C GLY A 99 -8.34 1.91 -0.95
N VAL A 100 -7.70 1.01 -0.19
CA VAL A 100 -6.98 1.35 1.03
C VAL A 100 -5.48 1.33 0.72
N THR A 101 -4.90 2.51 0.55
CA THR A 101 -3.47 2.62 0.23
C THR A 101 -2.60 2.08 1.38
N ALA A 102 -1.41 1.57 1.04
CA ALA A 102 -0.50 0.94 2.00
C ALA A 102 -0.11 1.86 3.17
N ALA A 103 -0.06 3.19 2.97
CA ALA A 103 0.18 4.15 4.05
C ALA A 103 -0.90 4.08 5.14
N LEU A 104 -2.18 4.04 4.75
CA LEU A 104 -3.29 3.96 5.68
C LEU A 104 -3.36 2.58 6.36
N ALA A 105 -3.10 1.52 5.60
CA ALA A 105 -3.03 0.17 6.15
C ALA A 105 -1.89 0.04 7.18
N ALA A 106 -0.71 0.62 6.90
CA ALA A 106 0.43 0.63 7.82
C ALA A 106 0.14 1.46 9.08
N ALA A 107 -0.49 2.64 8.93
CA ALA A 107 -0.88 3.49 10.06
C ALA A 107 -1.87 2.78 10.99
N ALA A 108 -2.88 2.12 10.42
CA ALA A 108 -3.87 1.34 11.18
C ALA A 108 -3.20 0.14 11.90
N HIS A 109 -2.39 -0.64 11.18
CA HIS A 109 -1.70 -1.81 11.75
C HIS A 109 -0.76 -1.42 12.90
N SER A 110 0.01 -0.35 12.74
CA SER A 110 0.95 0.14 13.76
C SER A 110 0.29 0.98 14.85
N GLN A 111 -1.02 1.28 14.75
CA GLN A 111 -1.76 2.19 15.63
C GLN A 111 -1.11 3.59 15.74
N ARG A 112 -0.52 4.06 14.62
CA ARG A 112 0.13 5.36 14.52
C ARG A 112 -0.58 6.24 13.50
N PRO A 113 -1.43 7.18 13.96
CA PRO A 113 -2.10 8.13 13.05
C PRO A 113 -1.08 8.98 12.28
N LEU A 114 -1.26 9.09 10.97
CA LEU A 114 -0.39 9.90 10.11
C LEU A 114 -0.48 11.40 10.41
N THR A 115 -1.63 11.87 10.92
CA THR A 115 -1.84 13.24 11.38
C THR A 115 -2.12 13.24 12.87
N ARG A 116 -1.58 14.24 13.59
CA ARG A 116 -1.71 14.32 15.05
C ARG A 116 -1.95 15.77 15.48
N ARG A 117 -3.08 16.02 16.11
CA ARG A 117 -3.44 17.37 16.60
C ARG A 117 -2.33 17.94 17.49
N GLY A 118 -1.86 19.14 17.16
CA GLY A 118 -0.80 19.84 17.88
C GLY A 118 0.62 19.32 17.65
N ILE A 119 0.83 18.24 16.85
CA ILE A 119 2.13 17.63 16.60
C ILE A 119 2.45 17.58 15.10
N GLY A 120 1.49 17.18 14.25
CA GLY A 120 1.69 17.07 12.82
C GLY A 120 0.36 17.16 12.07
N ARG A 121 0.24 18.15 11.18
CA ARG A 121 -0.95 18.46 10.39
C ARG A 121 -0.85 18.09 8.93
N SER A 122 0.35 17.79 8.46
CA SER A 122 0.65 17.52 7.04
C SER A 122 1.23 16.13 6.85
N VAL A 123 0.84 15.49 5.74
CA VAL A 123 1.33 14.17 5.31
C VAL A 123 1.74 14.25 3.85
N SER A 124 2.93 13.77 3.54
CA SER A 124 3.40 13.55 2.18
C SER A 124 3.44 12.04 1.89
N LEU A 125 2.96 11.65 0.72
CA LEU A 125 3.09 10.30 0.19
C LEU A 125 4.08 10.34 -0.96
N SER A 126 5.23 9.67 -0.80
CA SER A 126 6.32 9.69 -1.76
C SER A 126 6.77 8.29 -2.13
N THR A 127 7.27 8.11 -3.36
CA THR A 127 8.06 6.93 -3.67
C THR A 127 9.53 7.23 -3.37
N ALA A 128 10.19 6.29 -2.67
CA ALA A 128 11.63 6.43 -2.44
C ALA A 128 12.45 6.25 -3.74
N MET A 129 11.87 5.59 -4.77
CA MET A 129 12.54 5.32 -6.03
C MET A 129 12.01 6.21 -7.14
N THR A 130 12.88 6.98 -7.80
CA THR A 130 12.53 7.71 -9.01
C THR A 130 12.36 6.76 -10.21
N HIS A 131 11.80 7.27 -11.31
CA HIS A 131 11.71 6.53 -12.58
C HIS A 131 13.09 6.13 -13.15
N LEU A 132 14.15 6.84 -12.77
CA LEU A 132 15.53 6.51 -13.13
C LEU A 132 16.19 5.52 -12.16
N GLY A 133 15.45 4.96 -11.21
CA GLY A 133 15.98 4.03 -10.23
C GLY A 133 16.84 4.67 -9.14
N GLN A 134 16.81 6.00 -9.01
CA GLN A 134 17.55 6.73 -7.97
C GLN A 134 16.74 6.85 -6.70
N LEU A 135 17.38 6.65 -5.55
CA LEU A 135 16.77 6.84 -4.25
C LEU A 135 16.72 8.34 -3.91
N GLN A 136 15.54 8.81 -3.55
CA GLN A 136 15.32 10.17 -3.07
C GLN A 136 14.49 10.18 -1.78
N ALA A 137 14.79 11.17 -0.92
CA ALA A 137 13.98 11.48 0.24
C ALA A 137 13.86 13.01 0.36
N GLY A 138 12.74 13.46 0.90
CA GLY A 138 12.45 14.87 1.15
C GLY A 138 12.05 15.11 2.61
N ARG A 139 11.85 16.39 2.92
CA ARG A 139 11.22 16.85 4.16
C ARG A 139 10.25 17.97 3.82
N SER A 140 9.08 17.61 3.33
CA SER A 140 8.05 18.54 2.84
C SER A 140 6.83 18.62 3.76
N ALA A 141 6.70 17.67 4.68
CA ALA A 141 5.58 17.55 5.59
C ALA A 141 6.02 17.16 7.01
N ASP A 142 5.11 17.25 7.99
CA ASP A 142 5.36 16.79 9.36
C ASP A 142 5.47 15.26 9.43
N THR A 143 4.81 14.57 8.53
CA THR A 143 4.88 13.12 8.32
C THR A 143 5.21 12.84 6.86
N GLU A 144 6.31 12.15 6.62
CA GLU A 144 6.65 11.60 5.31
C GLU A 144 6.39 10.10 5.28
N VAL A 145 5.72 9.61 4.24
CA VAL A 145 5.49 8.19 4.02
C VAL A 145 6.13 7.76 2.72
N PHE A 146 7.13 6.87 2.81
CA PHE A 146 7.86 6.37 1.66
C PHE A 146 7.38 4.98 1.26
N TYR A 147 6.97 4.87 0.00
CA TYR A 147 6.69 3.61 -0.67
C TYR A 147 7.94 3.09 -1.38
N MET A 148 7.99 1.78 -1.65
CA MET A 148 9.05 1.13 -2.42
C MET A 148 10.47 1.29 -1.83
N ALA A 149 10.58 1.58 -0.52
CA ALA A 149 11.85 1.79 0.17
C ALA A 149 12.45 0.52 0.80
N GLY A 150 11.68 -0.56 0.91
CA GLY A 150 12.02 -1.73 1.75
C GLY A 150 13.39 -2.38 1.45
N ARG A 151 13.86 -2.30 0.20
CA ARG A 151 15.18 -2.86 -0.19
C ARG A 151 16.36 -1.92 0.04
N GLN A 152 16.11 -0.66 0.42
CA GLN A 152 17.15 0.38 0.47
C GLN A 152 17.12 1.18 1.78
N LEU A 153 16.70 0.55 2.87
CA LEU A 153 16.55 1.24 4.17
C LEU A 153 17.85 1.90 4.66
N PRO A 154 19.06 1.31 4.52
CA PRO A 154 20.29 1.99 4.87
C PRO A 154 20.57 3.24 4.02
N ALA A 155 20.26 3.17 2.73
CA ALA A 155 20.42 4.30 1.83
C ALA A 155 19.37 5.39 2.11
N LEU A 156 18.12 4.99 2.44
CA LEU A 156 17.07 5.92 2.84
C LEU A 156 17.43 6.69 4.12
N SER A 157 18.03 6.01 5.12
CA SER A 157 18.53 6.67 6.34
C SER A 157 19.49 7.83 6.01
N ARG A 158 20.46 7.60 5.12
CA ARG A 158 21.40 8.63 4.67
C ARG A 158 20.67 9.78 3.94
N LYS A 159 19.75 9.46 3.02
CA LYS A 159 18.98 10.46 2.29
C LYS A 159 18.08 11.31 3.18
N LEU A 160 17.49 10.73 4.21
CA LEU A 160 16.71 11.47 5.22
C LEU A 160 17.60 12.47 5.98
N THR A 161 18.81 12.06 6.37
CA THR A 161 19.79 12.94 7.02
C THR A 161 20.20 14.09 6.08
N GLU A 162 20.51 13.79 4.82
CA GLU A 162 20.82 14.79 3.77
C GLU A 162 19.65 15.77 3.54
N ALA A 163 18.40 15.30 3.65
CA ALA A 163 17.18 16.11 3.55
C ALA A 163 16.89 16.95 4.82
N GLY A 164 17.75 16.89 5.84
CA GLY A 164 17.65 17.70 7.06
C GLY A 164 16.75 17.11 8.16
N TRP A 165 16.45 15.82 8.11
CA TRP A 165 15.79 15.15 9.23
C TRP A 165 16.78 14.92 10.38
N PRO A 166 16.46 15.33 11.63
CA PRO A 166 17.27 15.01 12.80
C PRO A 166 17.49 13.50 12.94
N SER A 167 18.67 13.08 13.35
CA SER A 167 19.03 11.67 13.55
C SER A 167 18.12 10.94 14.53
N THR A 168 17.55 11.68 15.50
CA THR A 168 16.61 11.18 16.52
C THR A 168 15.15 11.11 16.05
N THR A 169 14.85 11.61 14.84
CA THR A 169 13.47 11.60 14.33
C THR A 169 12.92 10.18 14.26
N ALA A 170 11.72 9.99 14.79
CA ALA A 170 11.05 8.69 14.82
C ALA A 170 10.77 8.16 13.40
N VAL A 171 10.99 6.88 13.21
CA VAL A 171 10.69 6.12 11.99
C VAL A 171 9.96 4.84 12.35
N CYS A 172 8.86 4.57 11.65
CA CYS A 172 8.11 3.32 11.75
C CYS A 172 8.17 2.61 10.40
N VAL A 173 8.62 1.35 10.39
CA VAL A 173 8.62 0.49 9.21
C VAL A 173 7.57 -0.58 9.37
N VAL A 174 6.64 -0.67 8.42
CA VAL A 174 5.61 -1.71 8.39
C VAL A 174 5.69 -2.45 7.08
N SER A 175 5.94 -3.75 7.13
CA SER A 175 5.90 -4.62 5.96
C SER A 175 4.64 -5.49 5.96
N ARG A 176 4.09 -5.75 4.76
CA ARG A 176 2.90 -6.55 4.51
C ARG A 176 1.70 -6.10 5.36
N ALA A 177 1.51 -4.78 5.52
CA ALA A 177 0.38 -4.22 6.25
C ALA A 177 -0.96 -4.77 5.73
N GLY A 178 -1.83 -5.23 6.65
CA GLY A 178 -3.11 -5.87 6.30
C GLY A 178 -3.04 -7.39 6.06
N TRP A 179 -1.85 -7.99 6.13
CA TRP A 179 -1.66 -9.44 6.05
C TRP A 179 -1.46 -10.05 7.46
N PRO A 180 -1.75 -11.37 7.65
CA PRO A 180 -1.56 -12.03 8.96
C PRO A 180 -0.11 -11.99 9.48
N ASP A 181 0.87 -11.95 8.57
CA ASP A 181 2.29 -11.89 8.87
C ASP A 181 2.88 -10.48 8.79
N ALA A 182 2.05 -9.44 8.92
CA ALA A 182 2.53 -8.06 8.97
C ALA A 182 3.53 -7.86 10.11
N LEU A 183 4.61 -7.12 9.81
CA LEU A 183 5.67 -6.82 10.77
C LEU A 183 5.84 -5.31 10.93
N THR A 184 5.90 -4.85 12.17
CA THR A 184 6.19 -3.46 12.52
C THR A 184 7.48 -3.37 13.32
N THR A 185 8.40 -2.49 12.92
CA THR A 185 9.58 -2.14 13.69
C THR A 185 9.70 -0.62 13.85
N LEU A 186 10.31 -0.20 14.95
CA LEU A 186 10.45 1.20 15.34
C LEU A 186 11.92 1.58 15.40
N HIS A 187 12.24 2.69 14.79
CA HIS A 187 13.61 3.17 14.64
C HIS A 187 13.66 4.69 14.81
N SER A 188 14.85 5.23 14.79
CA SER A 188 15.10 6.62 14.45
C SER A 188 15.70 6.69 13.04
N VAL A 189 15.85 7.90 12.50
CA VAL A 189 16.56 8.10 11.23
C VAL A 189 17.97 7.48 11.30
N ALA A 190 18.67 7.61 12.44
CA ALA A 190 20.01 7.04 12.63
C ALA A 190 20.03 5.50 12.62
N THR A 191 18.99 4.85 13.14
CA THR A 191 18.93 3.38 13.29
C THR A 191 18.04 2.70 12.22
N LEU A 192 17.54 3.45 11.22
CA LEU A 192 16.68 2.87 10.17
C LEU A 192 17.35 1.73 9.39
N ALA A 193 18.68 1.75 9.29
CA ALA A 193 19.44 0.69 8.63
C ALA A 193 19.21 -0.70 9.27
N ASP A 194 18.97 -0.75 10.58
CA ASP A 194 18.74 -1.98 11.34
C ASP A 194 17.44 -2.69 10.93
N ALA A 195 16.50 -1.95 10.32
CA ALA A 195 15.28 -2.53 9.79
C ALA A 195 15.50 -3.39 8.53
N ALA A 196 16.66 -3.33 7.90
CA ALA A 196 16.89 -4.01 6.62
C ALA A 196 16.74 -5.53 6.72
N ALA A 197 17.31 -6.16 7.75
CA ALA A 197 17.23 -7.61 7.90
C ALA A 197 15.81 -8.13 8.19
N PRO A 198 15.07 -7.60 9.18
CA PRO A 198 13.71 -8.09 9.48
C PRO A 198 12.70 -7.81 8.36
N HIS A 199 12.91 -6.79 7.53
CA HIS A 199 12.01 -6.44 6.42
C HIS A 199 12.53 -6.88 5.03
N ALA A 200 13.58 -7.71 4.98
CA ALA A 200 14.15 -8.20 3.72
C ALA A 200 13.08 -8.88 2.84
N ASP A 201 13.09 -8.56 1.55
CA ASP A 201 12.18 -9.11 0.52
C ASP A 201 10.67 -8.96 0.79
N ARG A 202 10.31 -8.09 1.72
CA ARG A 202 8.91 -7.80 2.08
C ARG A 202 8.50 -6.43 1.55
N PRO A 203 7.33 -6.29 0.89
CA PRO A 203 6.76 -4.98 0.58
C PRO A 203 6.59 -4.16 1.86
N ALA A 204 7.23 -3.02 1.94
CA ALA A 204 7.24 -2.21 3.15
C ALA A 204 6.90 -0.73 2.88
N VAL A 205 6.29 -0.12 3.88
CA VAL A 205 6.05 1.32 3.99
C VAL A 205 6.90 1.86 5.13
N VAL A 206 7.57 2.99 4.90
CA VAL A 206 8.39 3.68 5.90
C VAL A 206 7.72 5.01 6.22
N THR A 207 7.32 5.21 7.47
CA THR A 207 6.74 6.47 7.97
C THR A 207 7.78 7.18 8.81
N VAL A 208 8.01 8.48 8.55
CA VAL A 208 9.00 9.32 9.21
C VAL A 208 8.33 10.54 9.84
N GLY A 209 8.75 10.96 11.02
CA GLY A 209 8.28 12.18 11.67
C GLY A 209 7.08 11.97 12.57
N ALA A 210 6.12 12.90 12.56
CA ALA A 210 5.00 12.95 13.50
C ALA A 210 4.15 11.67 13.49
N GLY A 211 3.92 11.09 12.30
CA GLY A 211 3.16 9.85 12.15
C GLY A 211 3.88 8.58 12.62
N ALA A 212 5.18 8.65 12.90
CA ALA A 212 5.95 7.52 13.43
C ALA A 212 6.06 7.53 14.96
N LEU A 213 5.70 8.62 15.62
CA LEU A 213 5.76 8.73 17.08
C LEU A 213 4.82 7.75 17.77
N ALA A 214 5.24 7.18 18.90
CA ALA A 214 4.36 6.43 19.78
C ALA A 214 3.17 7.28 20.25
N LEU A 215 2.03 6.66 20.48
CA LEU A 215 0.98 7.30 21.28
C LEU A 215 1.53 7.38 22.71
N THR A 216 1.50 8.58 23.30
CA THR A 216 1.79 8.69 24.73
C THR A 216 0.69 7.97 25.50
N ASP A 217 1.07 7.06 26.37
CA ASP A 217 0.14 6.30 27.21
C ASP A 217 -0.69 7.25 28.10
N LYS A 218 -1.85 7.64 27.57
CA LYS A 218 -2.96 8.10 28.39
C LYS A 218 -4.01 6.99 28.35
N THR A 219 -3.86 6.03 29.27
CA THR A 219 -4.82 4.98 29.65
C THR A 219 -5.21 3.96 28.57
N PRO A 220 -5.17 2.65 28.83
CA PRO A 220 -5.49 1.61 27.84
C PRO A 220 -6.96 1.67 27.42
N CYS A 221 -7.21 1.97 26.16
CA CYS A 221 -8.54 1.98 25.54
C CYS A 221 -9.07 0.57 25.23
N LEU A 222 -8.54 -0.50 25.82
CA LEU A 222 -8.88 -1.89 25.44
C LEU A 222 -9.49 -2.75 26.56
N ALA A 223 -10.02 -2.15 27.66
CA ALA A 223 -10.66 -2.95 28.71
C ALA A 223 -12.20 -3.03 28.62
N ARG A 224 -12.85 -2.67 27.52
CA ARG A 224 -14.33 -2.65 27.45
C ARG A 224 -14.99 -3.52 26.37
N HIS A 225 -14.29 -4.43 25.72
CA HIS A 225 -14.92 -5.26 24.67
C HIS A 225 -14.94 -6.77 24.92
N GLN A 226 -14.69 -7.24 26.15
CA GLN A 226 -14.81 -8.66 26.49
C GLN A 226 -15.91 -9.01 27.49
N ALA A 227 -16.84 -8.12 27.78
CA ALA A 227 -17.94 -8.39 28.70
C ALA A 227 -19.31 -8.15 28.06
N HIS A 228 -19.64 -8.88 26.99
CA HIS A 228 -21.04 -9.13 26.59
C HIS A 228 -21.07 -10.14 25.41
N GLN A 229 -20.71 -11.40 25.70
CA GLN A 229 -21.21 -12.57 25.02
C GLN A 229 -21.62 -13.57 26.09
N THR A 230 -22.73 -13.30 26.76
CA THR A 230 -23.59 -14.32 27.35
C THR A 230 -24.89 -14.26 26.59
N GLU A 231 -25.07 -15.25 25.72
CA GLU A 231 -26.36 -15.55 25.10
C GLU A 231 -27.43 -15.74 26.18
N PRO A 232 -28.65 -15.26 25.98
CA PRO A 232 -29.81 -15.85 26.64
C PRO A 232 -30.36 -16.95 25.72
N THR A 233 -30.24 -18.19 26.20
CA THR A 233 -31.09 -19.31 25.82
C THR A 233 -32.57 -18.95 26.06
N LEU A 234 -33.38 -18.95 24.98
CA LEU A 234 -34.80 -19.41 24.96
C LEU A 234 -35.22 -19.47 23.50
#